data_ee114247016c1cf70f9953399863ea82
#
_entry.id   ee114247016c1cf70f9953399863ea82
#
_cell.length_a   1.000
_cell.length_b   1.000
_cell.length_c   1.000
_cell.angle_alpha   90.00
_cell.angle_beta   90.00
_cell.angle_gamma   90.00
#
_symmetry.space_group_name_H-M   'P 1'
#
loop_
_entity.id
_entity.type
_entity.pdbx_description
1 polymer ?
#
loop_
_entity_poly.entity_id
_entity_poly.type
_entity_poly.pdbx_seq_one_letter_code
_entity_poly.pdbx_strand_id
1 'polypeptide(L)'
;MWEESISKPPFLHHTEQEKYKQEARILLHKIEKKQFRFRKQVWGAIACIIILLISIISIKEYKISEHKHILFTEISTSFGEKKEYILPDGSKVLLNACSTIKFPQQFQGKNREIELNGEAYFEIVHDKKKKFLIKTDNFIVKVLGTKFNVKSYTEQETALVSVKSGKVEVEFPPASMKLTANE
;
A
#
# COMPACT_ATOMS: atom_id res chain seq x y z
N MET A 1 -46.55 -58.30 41.85
CA MET A 1 -45.85 -59.60 41.97
C MET A 1 -45.26 -59.91 40.60
N TRP A 2 -44.20 -59.24 40.27
CA TRP A 2 -43.26 -59.57 39.17
C TRP A 2 -41.87 -59.05 39.58
N GLU A 3 -41.20 -59.80 40.44
CA GLU A 3 -39.74 -59.68 40.57
C GLU A 3 -39.16 -60.57 39.47
N GLU A 4 -38.84 -59.97 38.37
CA GLU A 4 -38.12 -60.61 37.33
C GLU A 4 -36.63 -60.67 37.68
N SER A 5 -36.19 -61.87 37.94
CA SER A 5 -34.82 -62.22 38.25
C SER A 5 -33.89 -61.72 37.14
N ILE A 6 -33.19 -60.63 37.38
CA ILE A 6 -32.03 -60.22 36.58
C ILE A 6 -30.98 -61.31 36.79
N SER A 7 -30.90 -62.26 35.87
CA SER A 7 -29.83 -63.25 35.83
C SER A 7 -28.49 -62.53 35.67
N LYS A 8 -27.67 -62.59 36.73
CA LYS A 8 -26.28 -62.13 36.66
C LYS A 8 -25.62 -62.80 35.46
N PRO A 9 -24.86 -62.09 34.61
CA PRO A 9 -24.17 -62.69 33.50
C PRO A 9 -23.23 -63.81 34.02
N PRO A 10 -23.09 -64.92 33.28
CA PRO A 10 -22.25 -66.03 33.70
C PRO A 10 -20.84 -65.53 34.04
N PHE A 11 -20.38 -66.03 35.20
CA PHE A 11 -18.99 -65.72 35.67
C PHE A 11 -18.00 -66.26 34.61
N LEU A 12 -17.50 -65.38 33.72
CA LEU A 12 -16.47 -65.72 32.77
C LEU A 12 -15.26 -66.23 33.54
N HIS A 13 -14.74 -67.38 33.15
CA HIS A 13 -13.52 -67.95 33.73
C HIS A 13 -12.42 -66.93 33.70
N HIS A 14 -11.62 -66.82 34.74
CA HIS A 14 -10.57 -65.82 34.91
C HIS A 14 -9.65 -65.71 33.68
N THR A 15 -9.45 -66.77 32.96
CA THR A 15 -8.71 -66.86 31.69
C THR A 15 -9.36 -66.15 30.51
N GLU A 16 -10.66 -66.14 30.43
CA GLU A 16 -11.40 -65.39 29.37
C GLU A 16 -11.40 -63.90 29.65
N GLN A 17 -11.55 -63.47 30.88
CA GLN A 17 -11.46 -62.07 31.27
C GLN A 17 -10.10 -61.45 30.91
N GLU A 18 -9.02 -62.18 31.15
CA GLU A 18 -7.68 -61.70 30.79
C GLU A 18 -7.48 -61.61 29.27
N LYS A 19 -8.05 -62.55 28.53
CA LYS A 19 -8.03 -62.50 27.04
C LYS A 19 -8.77 -61.28 26.51
N TYR A 20 -9.97 -60.97 27.00
CA TYR A 20 -10.73 -59.79 26.60
C TYR A 20 -9.99 -58.49 27.00
N LYS A 21 -9.37 -58.42 28.15
CA LYS A 21 -8.54 -57.27 28.57
C LYS A 21 -7.31 -57.08 27.67
N GLN A 22 -6.68 -58.15 27.22
CA GLN A 22 -5.53 -58.04 26.30
C GLN A 22 -6.00 -57.54 24.92
N GLU A 23 -7.08 -58.09 24.40
CA GLU A 23 -7.66 -57.64 23.10
C GLU A 23 -8.06 -56.16 23.17
N ALA A 24 -8.70 -55.71 24.26
CA ALA A 24 -9.05 -54.31 24.47
C ALA A 24 -7.83 -53.40 24.52
N ARG A 25 -6.74 -53.83 25.22
CA ARG A 25 -5.48 -53.07 25.28
C ARG A 25 -4.84 -52.93 23.89
N ILE A 26 -4.84 -53.98 23.08
CA ILE A 26 -4.31 -53.97 21.70
C ILE A 26 -5.11 -53.02 20.82
N LEU A 27 -6.46 -53.04 20.94
CA LEU A 27 -7.32 -52.14 20.19
C LEU A 27 -7.12 -50.69 20.60
N LEU A 28 -7.09 -50.39 21.89
CA LEU A 28 -6.81 -49.06 22.43
C LEU A 28 -5.46 -48.49 21.93
N HIS A 29 -4.40 -49.30 22.01
CA HIS A 29 -3.07 -48.95 21.51
C HIS A 29 -3.03 -48.67 20.00
N LYS A 30 -3.81 -49.44 19.21
CA LYS A 30 -3.98 -49.21 17.78
C LYS A 30 -4.69 -47.88 17.48
N ILE A 31 -5.71 -47.54 18.25
CA ILE A 31 -6.48 -46.28 18.11
C ILE A 31 -5.59 -45.08 18.50
N GLU A 32 -4.90 -45.16 19.63
CA GLU A 32 -3.98 -44.08 20.06
C GLU A 32 -2.87 -43.81 19.05
N LYS A 33 -2.27 -44.88 18.51
CA LYS A 33 -1.20 -44.76 17.50
C LYS A 33 -1.71 -44.15 16.19
N LYS A 34 -2.95 -44.44 15.81
CA LYS A 34 -3.62 -43.87 14.62
C LYS A 34 -3.94 -42.38 14.83
N GLN A 35 -4.47 -42.01 16.01
CA GLN A 35 -4.75 -40.61 16.36
C GLN A 35 -3.46 -39.78 16.43
N PHE A 36 -2.41 -40.33 17.00
CA PHE A 36 -1.12 -39.64 17.10
C PHE A 36 -0.49 -39.34 15.73
N ARG A 37 -0.56 -40.29 14.79
CA ARG A 37 -0.12 -40.10 13.41
C ARG A 37 -0.96 -39.03 12.68
N PHE A 38 -2.28 -39.08 12.84
CA PHE A 38 -3.18 -38.12 12.24
C PHE A 38 -2.91 -36.69 12.77
N ARG A 39 -2.77 -36.54 14.08
CA ARG A 39 -2.40 -35.26 14.68
C ARG A 39 -1.08 -34.70 14.13
N LYS A 40 -0.03 -35.53 14.02
CA LYS A 40 1.24 -35.09 13.42
C LYS A 40 1.08 -34.62 11.97
N GLN A 41 0.28 -35.31 11.17
CA GLN A 41 0.02 -34.90 9.76
C GLN A 41 -0.73 -33.58 9.71
N VAL A 42 -1.73 -33.37 10.57
CA VAL A 42 -2.50 -32.12 10.64
C VAL A 42 -1.59 -30.96 11.08
N TRP A 43 -0.76 -31.15 12.11
CA TRP A 43 0.18 -30.12 12.56
C TRP A 43 1.25 -29.79 11.49
N GLY A 44 1.70 -30.81 10.73
CA GLY A 44 2.59 -30.62 9.59
C GLY A 44 1.95 -29.78 8.49
N ALA A 45 0.69 -30.08 8.13
CA ALA A 45 -0.06 -29.30 7.15
C ALA A 45 -0.28 -27.83 7.57
N ILE A 46 -0.61 -27.60 8.85
CA ILE A 46 -0.77 -26.25 9.40
C ILE A 46 0.55 -25.48 9.32
N ALA A 47 1.67 -26.10 9.68
CA ALA A 47 2.98 -25.49 9.59
C ALA A 47 3.35 -25.10 8.14
N CYS A 48 3.06 -25.95 7.16
CA CYS A 48 3.27 -25.63 5.74
C CYS A 48 2.42 -24.43 5.28
N ILE A 49 1.15 -24.35 5.70
CA ILE A 49 0.26 -23.22 5.38
C ILE A 49 0.80 -21.92 5.98
N ILE A 50 1.26 -21.94 7.22
CA ILE A 50 1.86 -20.77 7.88
C ILE A 50 3.11 -20.30 7.13
N ILE A 51 3.99 -21.21 6.75
CA ILE A 51 5.21 -20.88 5.98
C ILE A 51 4.83 -20.26 4.62
N LEU A 52 3.83 -20.81 3.93
CA LEU A 52 3.33 -20.24 2.67
C LEU A 52 2.77 -18.82 2.85
N LEU A 53 1.98 -18.58 3.90
CA LEU A 53 1.45 -17.26 4.21
C LEU A 53 2.56 -16.25 4.52
N ILE A 54 3.54 -16.63 5.33
CA ILE A 54 4.71 -15.79 5.65
C ILE A 54 5.50 -15.49 4.36
N SER A 55 5.70 -16.47 3.48
CA SER A 55 6.37 -16.30 2.20
C SER A 55 5.63 -15.31 1.29
N ILE A 56 4.30 -15.40 1.20
CA ILE A 56 3.48 -14.47 0.42
C ILE A 56 3.55 -13.04 0.98
N ILE A 57 3.52 -12.89 2.30
CA ILE A 57 3.64 -11.59 2.96
C ILE A 57 5.03 -11.00 2.70
N SER A 58 6.10 -11.80 2.87
CA SER A 58 7.47 -11.38 2.62
C SER A 58 7.71 -10.96 1.17
N ILE A 59 7.12 -11.67 0.20
CA ILE A 59 7.20 -11.29 -1.23
C ILE A 59 6.48 -9.96 -1.50
N LYS A 60 5.34 -9.70 -0.84
CA LYS A 60 4.64 -8.42 -0.93
C LYS A 60 5.48 -7.27 -0.37
N GLU A 61 6.09 -7.46 0.79
CA GLU A 61 6.95 -6.45 1.42
C GLU A 61 8.24 -6.22 0.62
N TYR A 62 8.84 -7.28 0.08
CA TYR A 62 10.03 -7.16 -0.77
C TYR A 62 9.76 -6.34 -2.04
N LYS A 63 8.60 -6.52 -2.69
CA LYS A 63 8.20 -5.70 -3.85
C LYS A 63 7.94 -4.22 -3.52
N ILE A 64 7.56 -3.90 -2.28
CA ILE A 64 7.36 -2.52 -1.83
C ILE A 64 8.69 -1.85 -1.48
N SER A 65 9.70 -2.62 -1.10
CA SER A 65 11.02 -2.15 -0.65
C SER A 65 12.06 -1.95 -1.78
N GLU A 66 11.70 -2.13 -3.05
CA GLU A 66 12.50 -1.55 -4.13
C GLU A 66 12.37 -0.01 -4.05
N HIS A 67 13.00 0.59 -3.07
CA HIS A 67 13.38 1.99 -3.10
C HIS A 67 14.43 2.13 -4.21
N LYS A 68 13.97 2.12 -5.47
CA LYS A 68 14.77 2.68 -6.55
C LYS A 68 15.19 4.05 -6.07
N HIS A 69 16.49 4.28 -5.99
CA HIS A 69 17.04 5.62 -5.76
C HIS A 69 16.42 6.54 -6.80
N ILE A 70 15.39 7.29 -6.40
CA ILE A 70 14.75 8.28 -7.26
C ILE A 70 15.75 9.41 -7.39
N LEU A 71 16.40 9.51 -8.54
CA LEU A 71 17.24 10.64 -8.85
C LEU A 71 16.34 11.86 -9.11
N PHE A 72 16.58 12.93 -8.39
CA PHE A 72 15.90 14.21 -8.57
C PHE A 72 16.74 15.14 -9.43
N THR A 73 16.09 15.92 -10.27
CA THR A 73 16.65 17.05 -11.00
C THR A 73 16.12 18.32 -10.32
N GLU A 74 17.03 19.24 -10.05
CA GLU A 74 16.69 20.56 -9.52
C GLU A 74 17.14 21.63 -10.51
N ILE A 75 16.26 22.57 -10.83
CA ILE A 75 16.51 23.68 -11.75
C ILE A 75 16.15 24.98 -11.04
N SER A 76 17.07 25.91 -11.05
CA SER A 76 16.87 27.25 -10.47
C SER A 76 17.09 28.32 -11.51
N THR A 77 16.45 29.46 -11.31
CA THR A 77 16.59 30.68 -12.10
C THR A 77 17.08 31.83 -11.24
N SER A 78 17.92 32.65 -11.78
CA SER A 78 18.45 33.88 -11.16
C SER A 78 17.47 35.05 -11.32
N PHE A 79 17.81 36.19 -10.74
CA PHE A 79 17.05 37.43 -10.92
C PHE A 79 16.99 37.83 -12.40
N GLY A 80 15.79 38.09 -12.92
CA GLY A 80 15.53 38.44 -14.33
C GLY A 80 15.62 37.28 -15.30
N GLU A 81 15.99 36.07 -14.87
CA GLU A 81 16.07 34.88 -15.69
C GLU A 81 14.73 34.14 -15.75
N LYS A 82 14.39 33.63 -16.95
CA LYS A 82 13.26 32.68 -17.14
C LYS A 82 13.75 31.48 -17.90
N LYS A 83 13.28 30.30 -17.52
CA LYS A 83 13.71 29.04 -18.13
C LYS A 83 12.53 28.17 -18.51
N GLU A 84 12.49 27.69 -19.75
CA GLU A 84 11.50 26.69 -20.16
C GLU A 84 12.12 25.30 -20.01
N TYR A 85 11.33 24.37 -19.51
CA TYR A 85 11.74 22.99 -19.34
C TYR A 85 10.60 22.01 -19.68
N ILE A 86 10.98 20.86 -20.25
CA ILE A 86 10.04 19.77 -20.51
C ILE A 86 10.26 18.70 -19.46
N LEU A 87 9.22 18.39 -18.71
CA LEU A 87 9.25 17.36 -17.67
C LEU A 87 9.23 15.94 -18.29
N PRO A 88 9.57 14.90 -17.50
CA PRO A 88 9.63 13.51 -17.99
C PRO A 88 8.32 12.95 -18.55
N ASP A 89 7.17 13.55 -18.22
CA ASP A 89 5.86 13.19 -18.75
C ASP A 89 5.46 13.97 -20.01
N GLY A 90 6.35 14.84 -20.51
CA GLY A 90 6.09 15.74 -21.65
C GLY A 90 5.37 17.05 -21.27
N SER A 91 5.07 17.27 -20.00
CA SER A 91 4.52 18.55 -19.51
C SER A 91 5.56 19.66 -19.65
N LYS A 92 5.11 20.90 -19.93
CA LYS A 92 5.98 22.06 -20.06
C LYS A 92 5.87 22.94 -18.82
N VAL A 93 7.01 23.47 -18.41
CA VAL A 93 7.15 24.40 -17.28
C VAL A 93 7.94 25.62 -17.75
N LEU A 94 7.39 26.82 -17.59
CA LEU A 94 8.10 28.08 -17.73
C LEU A 94 8.37 28.62 -16.32
N LEU A 95 9.59 28.46 -15.87
CA LEU A 95 10.07 28.90 -14.57
C LEU A 95 10.38 30.41 -14.63
N ASN A 96 9.78 31.19 -13.72
CA ASN A 96 10.02 32.63 -13.64
C ASN A 96 11.31 32.93 -12.84
N ALA A 97 11.67 34.20 -12.73
CA ALA A 97 12.88 34.65 -12.01
C ALA A 97 12.87 34.23 -10.54
N CYS A 98 14.04 34.00 -9.96
CA CYS A 98 14.23 33.60 -8.56
C CYS A 98 13.38 32.43 -8.12
N SER A 99 13.25 31.42 -8.96
CA SER A 99 12.39 30.26 -8.72
C SER A 99 13.18 28.96 -8.83
N THR A 100 12.77 27.96 -8.06
CA THR A 100 13.39 26.65 -8.05
C THR A 100 12.30 25.58 -8.21
N ILE A 101 12.54 24.65 -9.11
CA ILE A 101 11.70 23.45 -9.31
C ILE A 101 12.54 22.19 -9.10
N LYS A 102 11.98 21.24 -8.37
CA LYS A 102 12.61 19.93 -8.14
C LYS A 102 11.64 18.82 -8.51
N PHE A 103 12.08 17.90 -9.34
CA PHE A 103 11.27 16.80 -9.86
C PHE A 103 12.11 15.54 -10.06
N PRO A 104 11.51 14.34 -9.99
CA PRO A 104 12.21 13.10 -10.26
C PRO A 104 12.50 12.94 -11.76
N GLN A 105 13.63 12.31 -12.11
CA GLN A 105 13.97 12.00 -13.50
C GLN A 105 12.91 11.11 -14.19
N GLN A 106 12.15 10.36 -13.40
CA GLN A 106 10.99 9.59 -13.86
C GLN A 106 9.90 9.63 -12.81
N PHE A 107 8.68 9.94 -13.20
CA PHE A 107 7.54 9.87 -12.31
C PHE A 107 7.17 8.41 -12.00
N GLN A 108 7.52 7.95 -10.81
CA GLN A 108 7.20 6.63 -10.27
C GLN A 108 6.01 6.74 -9.30
N GLY A 109 5.30 5.63 -9.07
CA GLY A 109 4.17 5.63 -8.14
C GLY A 109 2.86 6.14 -8.71
N LYS A 110 1.92 6.50 -7.80
CA LYS A 110 0.53 6.82 -8.13
C LYS A 110 0.33 8.23 -8.69
N ASN A 111 1.25 9.15 -8.41
CA ASN A 111 1.16 10.55 -8.78
C ASN A 111 2.42 11.00 -9.53
N ARG A 112 2.32 12.12 -10.24
CA ARG A 112 3.44 12.88 -10.79
C ARG A 112 3.70 14.05 -9.84
N GLU A 113 4.74 13.97 -9.04
CA GLU A 113 5.00 14.92 -7.95
C GLU A 113 6.23 15.76 -8.24
N ILE A 114 6.11 17.06 -8.03
CA ILE A 114 7.19 18.04 -8.09
C ILE A 114 7.13 18.99 -6.91
N GLU A 115 8.23 19.63 -6.59
CA GLU A 115 8.33 20.70 -5.62
C GLU A 115 8.60 22.02 -6.34
N LEU A 116 7.97 23.11 -5.89
CA LEU A 116 8.14 24.45 -6.43
C LEU A 116 8.34 25.46 -5.28
N ASN A 117 9.40 26.25 -5.39
CA ASN A 117 9.57 27.49 -4.65
C ASN A 117 9.73 28.64 -5.66
N GLY A 118 8.84 29.62 -5.62
CA GLY A 118 8.84 30.71 -6.57
C GLY A 118 7.61 30.72 -7.49
N GLU A 119 7.80 31.11 -8.74
CA GLU A 119 6.72 31.23 -9.71
C GLU A 119 7.02 30.44 -10.97
N ALA A 120 6.00 29.67 -11.43
CA ALA A 120 6.07 28.93 -12.68
C ALA A 120 4.71 28.82 -13.36
N TYR A 121 4.72 28.90 -14.69
CA TYR A 121 3.59 28.57 -15.53
C TYR A 121 3.72 27.11 -16.02
N PHE A 122 2.61 26.39 -15.94
CA PHE A 122 2.53 24.96 -16.24
C PHE A 122 1.56 24.69 -17.39
N GLU A 123 1.98 23.85 -18.32
CA GLU A 123 1.12 23.17 -19.29
C GLU A 123 1.22 21.67 -19.08
N ILE A 124 0.29 21.12 -18.30
CA ILE A 124 0.34 19.72 -17.88
C ILE A 124 -0.36 18.82 -18.88
N VAL A 125 0.33 17.77 -19.31
CA VAL A 125 -0.21 16.72 -20.17
C VAL A 125 -1.34 16.01 -19.43
N HIS A 126 -2.49 15.85 -20.12
CA HIS A 126 -3.68 15.27 -19.52
C HIS A 126 -3.52 13.76 -19.25
N ASP A 127 -3.67 13.37 -17.99
CA ASP A 127 -3.71 11.97 -17.54
C ASP A 127 -4.73 11.80 -16.41
N LYS A 128 -5.82 11.09 -16.73
CA LYS A 128 -6.91 10.79 -15.76
C LYS A 128 -6.50 9.80 -14.68
N LYS A 129 -5.45 8.97 -14.95
CA LYS A 129 -5.05 7.90 -14.06
C LYS A 129 -3.99 8.36 -13.04
N LYS A 130 -3.19 9.35 -13.41
CA LYS A 130 -2.04 9.78 -12.62
C LYS A 130 -2.07 11.30 -12.43
N LYS A 131 -2.53 11.74 -11.24
CA LYS A 131 -2.61 13.16 -10.89
C LYS A 131 -1.22 13.80 -10.93
N PHE A 132 -1.17 15.08 -11.32
CA PHE A 132 0.02 15.89 -11.20
C PHE A 132 -0.08 16.75 -9.94
N LEU A 133 0.92 16.68 -9.06
CA LEU A 133 0.98 17.38 -7.79
C LEU A 133 2.15 18.35 -7.78
N ILE A 134 1.87 19.60 -7.45
CA ILE A 134 2.89 20.61 -7.17
C ILE A 134 2.86 20.89 -5.67
N LYS A 135 3.93 20.56 -4.99
CA LYS A 135 4.12 20.86 -3.57
C LYS A 135 4.84 22.17 -3.43
N THR A 136 4.26 23.08 -2.68
CA THR A 136 4.90 24.33 -2.21
C THR A 136 4.98 24.29 -0.69
N ASP A 137 5.64 25.25 -0.08
CA ASP A 137 5.72 25.33 1.39
C ASP A 137 4.34 25.55 2.04
N ASN A 138 3.41 26.19 1.31
CA ASN A 138 2.14 26.65 1.89
C ASN A 138 0.93 25.79 1.48
N PHE A 139 0.97 25.12 0.31
CA PHE A 139 -0.16 24.36 -0.23
C PHE A 139 0.30 23.33 -1.27
N ILE A 140 -0.64 22.46 -1.62
CA ILE A 140 -0.46 21.47 -2.68
C ILE A 140 -1.47 21.74 -3.79
N VAL A 141 -0.98 21.87 -5.03
CA VAL A 141 -1.80 21.99 -6.23
C VAL A 141 -1.95 20.62 -6.87
N LYS A 142 -3.19 20.22 -7.21
CA LYS A 142 -3.50 18.93 -7.84
C LYS A 142 -4.26 19.16 -9.13
N VAL A 143 -3.75 18.57 -10.23
CA VAL A 143 -4.38 18.67 -11.55
C VAL A 143 -4.35 17.33 -12.29
N LEU A 144 -5.17 17.19 -13.32
CA LEU A 144 -5.14 16.06 -14.26
C LEU A 144 -4.54 16.43 -15.62
N GLY A 145 -4.66 17.69 -16.02
CA GLY A 145 -4.20 18.22 -17.29
C GLY A 145 -4.78 19.62 -17.48
N THR A 146 -4.00 20.62 -17.16
CA THR A 146 -4.43 22.00 -16.95
C THR A 146 -3.31 22.93 -17.35
N LYS A 147 -3.67 24.15 -17.80
CA LYS A 147 -2.75 25.26 -18.01
C LYS A 147 -2.98 26.31 -16.94
N PHE A 148 -1.98 26.59 -16.12
CA PHE A 148 -2.11 27.46 -14.96
C PHE A 148 -0.77 28.03 -14.51
N ASN A 149 -0.81 29.10 -13.72
CA ASN A 149 0.33 29.70 -13.06
C ASN A 149 0.26 29.46 -11.56
N VAL A 150 1.40 29.16 -10.93
CA VAL A 150 1.54 29.06 -9.49
C VAL A 150 2.62 30.04 -9.09
N LYS A 151 2.32 30.91 -8.11
CA LYS A 151 3.28 31.80 -7.47
C LYS A 151 3.27 31.54 -5.97
N SER A 152 4.38 31.06 -5.42
CA SER A 152 4.56 30.75 -4.00
C SER A 152 6.04 30.85 -3.65
N TYR A 153 6.47 32.04 -3.30
CA TYR A 153 7.82 32.28 -2.79
C TYR A 153 7.81 32.12 -1.28
N THR A 154 8.77 31.36 -0.74
CA THR A 154 8.87 31.09 0.73
C THR A 154 8.95 32.37 1.53
N GLU A 155 9.57 33.42 0.99
CA GLU A 155 9.76 34.73 1.67
C GLU A 155 8.51 35.63 1.56
N GLN A 156 7.49 35.25 0.81
CA GLN A 156 6.28 36.07 0.61
C GLN A 156 5.09 35.44 1.34
N GLU A 157 4.34 36.27 2.07
CA GLU A 157 3.11 35.82 2.76
C GLU A 157 1.96 35.51 1.80
N THR A 158 2.04 36.01 0.56
CA THR A 158 0.97 35.83 -0.44
C THR A 158 1.35 34.80 -1.47
N ALA A 159 0.40 33.90 -1.75
CA ALA A 159 0.51 32.93 -2.82
C ALA A 159 -0.66 33.08 -3.81
N LEU A 160 -0.43 32.79 -5.09
CA LEU A 160 -1.41 32.94 -6.14
C LEU A 160 -1.44 31.69 -7.03
N VAL A 161 -2.62 31.20 -7.30
CA VAL A 161 -2.87 30.19 -8.35
C VAL A 161 -3.84 30.77 -9.36
N SER A 162 -3.44 30.87 -10.61
CA SER A 162 -4.26 31.44 -11.70
C SER A 162 -4.45 30.41 -12.78
N VAL A 163 -5.71 30.08 -13.13
CA VAL A 163 -6.05 29.00 -14.04
C VAL A 163 -6.41 29.57 -15.42
N LYS A 164 -5.63 29.19 -16.45
CA LYS A 164 -5.91 29.57 -17.83
C LYS A 164 -6.88 28.62 -18.51
N SER A 165 -6.78 27.31 -18.24
CA SER A 165 -7.62 26.30 -18.88
C SER A 165 -7.62 25.02 -18.03
N GLY A 166 -8.79 24.46 -17.79
CA GLY A 166 -8.99 23.23 -17.04
C GLY A 166 -9.46 23.45 -15.61
N LYS A 167 -9.11 22.52 -14.71
CA LYS A 167 -9.50 22.54 -13.30
C LYS A 167 -8.28 22.31 -12.42
N VAL A 168 -8.19 23.07 -11.34
CA VAL A 168 -7.14 22.99 -10.33
C VAL A 168 -7.79 22.79 -8.97
N GLU A 169 -7.28 21.82 -8.22
CA GLU A 169 -7.61 21.61 -6.82
C GLU A 169 -6.43 22.10 -5.99
N VAL A 170 -6.66 23.05 -5.06
CA VAL A 170 -5.65 23.56 -4.14
C VAL A 170 -5.98 23.07 -2.75
N GLU A 171 -5.03 22.40 -2.12
CA GLU A 171 -5.15 21.85 -0.78
C GLU A 171 -4.25 22.63 0.17
N PHE A 172 -4.87 23.28 1.14
CA PHE A 172 -4.20 23.90 2.29
C PHE A 172 -4.45 22.98 3.49
N PRO A 173 -3.45 22.55 4.22
CA PRO A 173 -3.70 21.87 5.49
C PRO A 173 -4.33 22.87 6.49
N PRO A 174 -5.57 22.66 7.03
CA PRO A 174 -6.43 21.45 6.89
C PRO A 174 -7.53 21.51 5.81
N ALA A 175 -7.58 22.49 4.91
CA ALA A 175 -8.67 22.73 3.95
C ALA A 175 -8.26 22.50 2.49
N SER A 176 -9.23 22.31 1.60
CA SER A 176 -9.00 22.28 0.16
C SER A 176 -9.97 23.20 -0.61
N MET A 177 -9.50 23.80 -1.70
CA MET A 177 -10.27 24.65 -2.60
C MET A 177 -10.17 24.16 -4.04
N LYS A 178 -11.24 24.29 -4.82
CA LYS A 178 -11.24 24.00 -6.26
C LYS A 178 -11.43 25.28 -7.05
N LEU A 179 -10.56 25.47 -8.04
CA LEU A 179 -10.58 26.60 -8.95
C LEU A 179 -10.82 26.12 -10.38
N THR A 180 -11.60 26.90 -11.14
CA THR A 180 -11.83 26.70 -12.58
C THR A 180 -11.28 27.87 -13.37
N ALA A 181 -11.17 27.74 -14.70
CA ALA A 181 -10.73 28.83 -15.55
C ALA A 181 -11.68 30.04 -15.38
N ASN A 182 -11.12 31.26 -15.25
CA ASN A 182 -11.77 32.56 -15.00
C ASN A 182 -12.14 32.88 -13.54
N GLU A 183 -11.63 32.15 -12.58
CA GLU A 183 -11.69 32.46 -11.15
C GLU A 183 -10.33 32.89 -10.61
#